data_950d7e210243d8e8ecd5eff1c916f41e
#
_entry.id   950d7e210243d8e8ecd5eff1c916f41e
#
_cell.length_a   1.000
_cell.length_b   1.000
_cell.length_c   1.000
_cell.angle_alpha   90.00
_cell.angle_beta   90.00
_cell.angle_gamma   90.00
#
_symmetry.space_group_name_H-M   'P 1'
#
loop_
_entity.id
_entity.type
_entity.pdbx_description
1 polymer ?
#
loop_
_entity_poly.entity_id
_entity_poly.type
_entity_poly.pdbx_seq_one_letter_code
_entity_poly.pdbx_strand_id
1 'polypeptide(L)'
;MTSTWTLKENSTGELEVTVEGEAWKKAQKKALNYAKSHMNLKGFRQGQIPDALVKKQLSSKALYDMASEEVANEALSEGIKEHNIDLVARPTLDVKEADDEKAVLVFTCTVLPEVTLGEYKGLDIKKADVEVTEEDVENEVKRVQDRYADWVVREDDDAAQLGDQVVIDFVGTKDGVAFEGGSGENYPLELGSGSFIPGFED
;
A
#
# COMPACT_ATOMS: atom_id res chain seq x y z
N MET A 1 -17.04 -15.61 23.54
CA MET A 1 -15.65 -15.43 23.07
C MET A 1 -14.92 -14.56 24.08
N THR A 2 -13.61 -14.68 24.22
CA THR A 2 -12.81 -13.83 25.11
C THR A 2 -11.77 -13.14 24.27
N SER A 3 -11.61 -11.80 24.41
CA SER A 3 -10.67 -11.06 23.60
C SER A 3 -9.66 -10.28 24.46
N THR A 4 -8.46 -10.08 23.91
CA THR A 4 -7.39 -9.30 24.53
C THR A 4 -6.77 -8.40 23.46
N TRP A 5 -6.70 -7.10 23.75
CA TRP A 5 -6.10 -6.11 22.86
C TRP A 5 -4.73 -5.65 23.38
N THR A 6 -3.73 -5.66 22.52
CA THR A 6 -2.38 -5.16 22.84
C THR A 6 -1.94 -4.20 21.75
N LEU A 7 -1.83 -2.92 22.10
CA LEU A 7 -1.29 -1.89 21.21
C LEU A 7 0.23 -2.04 21.12
N LYS A 8 0.77 -2.01 19.88
CA LYS A 8 2.19 -2.04 19.56
C LYS A 8 2.66 -0.70 19.02
N GLU A 9 3.92 -0.61 18.68
CA GLU A 9 4.49 0.56 18.04
C GLU A 9 3.90 0.81 16.64
N ASN A 10 4.07 2.02 16.12
CA ASN A 10 3.64 2.43 14.76
C ASN A 10 2.12 2.28 14.49
N SER A 11 1.28 2.57 15.49
CA SER A 11 -0.18 2.49 15.37
C SER A 11 -0.68 1.12 14.91
N THR A 12 0.03 0.07 15.25
CA THR A 12 -0.38 -1.31 15.06
C THR A 12 -0.74 -1.95 16.40
N GLY A 13 -1.62 -2.93 16.37
CA GLY A 13 -1.96 -3.68 17.57
C GLY A 13 -2.39 -5.10 17.24
N GLU A 14 -2.35 -5.95 18.22
CA GLU A 14 -2.80 -7.34 18.12
C GLU A 14 -4.06 -7.53 18.95
N LEU A 15 -5.10 -8.01 18.29
CA LEU A 15 -6.33 -8.47 18.91
C LEU A 15 -6.31 -10.00 18.93
N GLU A 16 -6.10 -10.59 20.08
CA GLU A 16 -6.17 -12.03 20.30
C GLU A 16 -7.59 -12.40 20.76
N VAL A 17 -8.25 -13.27 20.01
CA VAL A 17 -9.61 -13.71 20.31
C VAL A 17 -9.62 -15.22 20.49
N THR A 18 -10.02 -15.68 21.65
CA THR A 18 -10.25 -17.10 21.94
C THR A 18 -11.70 -17.45 21.69
N VAL A 19 -11.91 -18.35 20.75
CA VAL A 19 -13.22 -18.88 20.36
C VAL A 19 -13.35 -20.30 20.89
N GLU A 20 -14.33 -20.54 21.75
CA GLU A 20 -14.55 -21.84 22.42
C GLU A 20 -16.04 -22.20 22.49
N GLY A 21 -16.33 -23.39 22.93
CA GLY A 21 -17.70 -23.87 23.21
C GLY A 21 -18.57 -23.99 21.96
N GLU A 22 -19.82 -23.50 22.03
CA GLU A 22 -20.80 -23.67 20.94
C GLU A 22 -20.44 -22.92 19.65
N ALA A 23 -19.82 -21.74 19.78
CA ALA A 23 -19.39 -20.95 18.64
C ALA A 23 -18.35 -21.71 17.81
N TRP A 24 -17.35 -22.27 18.47
CA TRP A 24 -16.31 -23.06 17.82
C TRP A 24 -16.86 -24.36 17.19
N LYS A 25 -17.72 -25.10 17.90
CA LYS A 25 -18.38 -26.30 17.36
C LYS A 25 -19.23 -25.99 16.15
N LYS A 26 -19.93 -24.86 16.14
CA LYS A 26 -20.72 -24.40 15.00
C LYS A 26 -19.84 -24.09 13.79
N ALA A 27 -18.70 -23.40 14.00
CA ALA A 27 -17.73 -23.11 12.98
C ALA A 27 -17.12 -24.40 12.36
N GLN A 28 -16.70 -25.33 13.21
CA GLN A 28 -16.21 -26.65 12.75
C GLN A 28 -17.26 -27.42 11.93
N LYS A 29 -18.54 -27.38 12.33
CA LYS A 29 -19.61 -28.02 11.58
C LYS A 29 -19.85 -27.38 10.22
N LYS A 30 -19.77 -26.05 10.14
CA LYS A 30 -19.86 -25.31 8.88
C LYS A 30 -18.68 -25.62 7.96
N ALA A 31 -17.45 -25.59 8.48
CA ALA A 31 -16.24 -25.95 7.75
C ALA A 31 -16.33 -27.38 7.18
N LEU A 32 -16.80 -28.34 7.98
CA LEU A 32 -17.00 -29.71 7.54
C LEU A 32 -18.03 -29.80 6.41
N ASN A 33 -19.15 -29.08 6.50
CA ASN A 33 -20.18 -29.06 5.45
C ASN A 33 -19.65 -28.38 4.17
N TYR A 34 -18.87 -27.32 4.31
CA TYR A 34 -18.20 -26.68 3.18
C TYR A 34 -17.25 -27.65 2.48
N ALA A 35 -16.41 -28.35 3.25
CA ALA A 35 -15.52 -29.37 2.72
C ALA A 35 -16.25 -30.48 1.96
N LYS A 36 -17.40 -30.98 2.50
CA LYS A 36 -18.24 -31.97 1.82
C LYS A 36 -18.75 -31.49 0.47
N SER A 37 -19.16 -30.23 0.39
CA SER A 37 -19.73 -29.65 -0.83
C SER A 37 -18.71 -29.39 -1.93
N HIS A 38 -17.42 -29.25 -1.56
CA HIS A 38 -16.34 -28.95 -2.51
C HIS A 38 -15.42 -30.14 -2.80
N MET A 39 -15.50 -31.18 -1.99
CA MET A 39 -14.71 -32.39 -2.18
C MET A 39 -15.34 -33.33 -3.23
N ASN A 40 -14.51 -33.84 -4.13
CA ASN A 40 -14.90 -34.82 -5.10
C ASN A 40 -14.27 -36.19 -4.73
N LEU A 41 -15.11 -37.13 -4.26
CA LEU A 41 -14.67 -38.46 -3.88
C LEU A 41 -15.36 -39.51 -4.78
N LYS A 42 -14.59 -40.40 -5.41
CA LYS A 42 -15.14 -41.47 -6.24
C LYS A 42 -16.15 -42.31 -5.44
N GLY A 43 -17.37 -42.47 -5.97
CA GLY A 43 -18.43 -43.24 -5.35
C GLY A 43 -19.42 -42.46 -4.47
N PHE A 44 -19.17 -41.14 -4.27
CA PHE A 44 -20.06 -40.26 -3.51
C PHE A 44 -20.48 -39.04 -4.31
N ARG A 45 -21.74 -38.64 -4.15
CA ARG A 45 -22.23 -37.35 -4.69
C ARG A 45 -21.73 -36.22 -3.80
N GLN A 46 -21.36 -35.08 -4.41
CA GLN A 46 -20.98 -33.88 -3.67
C GLN A 46 -22.02 -33.53 -2.59
N GLY A 47 -21.55 -33.19 -1.40
CA GLY A 47 -22.39 -32.90 -0.25
C GLY A 47 -22.92 -34.12 0.53
N GLN A 48 -22.79 -35.33 0.00
CA GLN A 48 -23.27 -36.59 0.63
C GLN A 48 -22.14 -37.48 1.15
N ILE A 49 -20.95 -36.94 1.26
CA ILE A 49 -19.76 -37.64 1.78
C ILE A 49 -19.90 -37.77 3.31
N PRO A 50 -19.77 -39.00 3.89
CA PRO A 50 -19.77 -39.19 5.34
C PRO A 50 -18.64 -38.43 6.03
N ASP A 51 -18.91 -37.85 7.21
CA ASP A 51 -17.96 -37.04 8.00
C ASP A 51 -16.64 -37.75 8.25
N ALA A 52 -16.69 -39.04 8.56
CA ALA A 52 -15.50 -39.84 8.82
C ALA A 52 -14.55 -39.92 7.62
N LEU A 53 -15.11 -39.95 6.39
CA LEU A 53 -14.28 -39.95 5.18
C LEU A 53 -13.68 -38.58 4.89
N VAL A 54 -14.42 -37.51 5.12
CA VAL A 54 -13.87 -36.12 4.99
C VAL A 54 -12.73 -35.92 5.96
N LYS A 55 -12.93 -36.26 7.23
CA LYS A 55 -11.87 -36.17 8.29
C LYS A 55 -10.66 -37.07 8.02
N LYS A 56 -10.84 -38.16 7.27
CA LYS A 56 -9.70 -39.01 6.87
C LYS A 56 -8.92 -38.45 5.68
N GLN A 57 -9.60 -37.73 4.80
CA GLN A 57 -9.01 -37.16 3.58
C GLN A 57 -8.35 -35.81 3.83
N LEU A 58 -8.95 -34.99 4.69
CA LEU A 58 -8.41 -33.70 5.13
C LEU A 58 -7.72 -33.85 6.48
N SER A 59 -6.59 -33.18 6.65
CA SER A 59 -5.95 -33.12 7.96
C SER A 59 -6.82 -32.33 8.95
N SER A 60 -6.73 -32.66 10.24
CA SER A 60 -7.41 -31.91 11.28
C SER A 60 -7.07 -30.42 11.22
N LYS A 61 -5.79 -30.10 10.94
CA LYS A 61 -5.32 -28.72 10.76
C LYS A 61 -6.11 -27.98 9.67
N ALA A 62 -6.26 -28.57 8.48
CA ALA A 62 -6.98 -27.93 7.38
C ALA A 62 -8.47 -27.68 7.73
N LEU A 63 -9.10 -28.55 8.52
CA LEU A 63 -10.46 -28.34 9.00
C LEU A 63 -10.56 -27.22 10.03
N TYR A 64 -9.55 -27.09 10.91
CA TYR A 64 -9.49 -25.99 11.88
C TYR A 64 -9.20 -24.66 11.21
N ASP A 65 -8.33 -24.62 10.21
CA ASP A 65 -8.07 -23.42 9.43
C ASP A 65 -9.35 -22.92 8.75
N MET A 66 -10.09 -23.80 8.10
CA MET A 66 -11.42 -23.47 7.51
C MET A 66 -12.44 -23.02 8.57
N ALA A 67 -12.44 -23.65 9.75
CA ALA A 67 -13.35 -23.27 10.84
C ALA A 67 -12.96 -21.89 11.41
N SER A 68 -11.67 -21.60 11.50
CA SER A 68 -11.14 -20.30 11.92
C SER A 68 -11.55 -19.18 10.97
N GLU A 69 -11.44 -19.40 9.67
CA GLU A 69 -11.90 -18.44 8.65
C GLU A 69 -13.42 -18.18 8.75
N GLU A 70 -14.22 -19.23 9.03
CA GLU A 70 -15.68 -19.10 9.15
C GLU A 70 -16.11 -18.23 10.34
N VAL A 71 -15.35 -18.28 11.44
CA VAL A 71 -15.69 -17.54 12.67
C VAL A 71 -14.92 -16.20 12.78
N ALA A 72 -13.91 -15.97 11.93
CA ALA A 72 -13.02 -14.83 12.02
C ALA A 72 -13.74 -13.48 11.99
N ASN A 73 -14.72 -13.32 11.10
CA ASN A 73 -15.46 -12.05 10.99
C ASN A 73 -16.31 -11.76 12.23
N GLU A 74 -16.91 -12.77 12.83
CA GLU A 74 -17.71 -12.64 14.05
C GLU A 74 -16.78 -12.30 15.22
N ALA A 75 -15.68 -13.05 15.38
CA ALA A 75 -14.68 -12.83 16.40
C ALA A 75 -14.03 -11.43 16.32
N LEU A 76 -13.67 -10.99 15.12
CA LEU A 76 -13.14 -9.66 14.87
C LEU A 76 -14.15 -8.57 15.25
N SER A 77 -15.41 -8.72 14.81
CA SER A 77 -16.47 -7.73 15.11
C SER A 77 -16.76 -7.60 16.60
N GLU A 78 -16.76 -8.71 17.34
CA GLU A 78 -16.94 -8.68 18.79
C GLU A 78 -15.75 -8.02 19.49
N GLY A 79 -14.51 -8.39 19.13
CA GLY A 79 -13.31 -7.82 19.73
C GLY A 79 -13.15 -6.32 19.44
N ILE A 80 -13.46 -5.86 18.22
CA ILE A 80 -13.48 -4.42 17.87
C ILE A 80 -14.46 -3.65 18.77
N LYS A 81 -15.66 -4.18 18.96
CA LYS A 81 -16.68 -3.53 19.80
C LYS A 81 -16.28 -3.51 21.27
N GLU A 82 -15.72 -4.61 21.78
CA GLU A 82 -15.32 -4.75 23.19
C GLU A 82 -14.20 -3.77 23.55
N HIS A 83 -13.21 -3.61 22.66
CA HIS A 83 -12.04 -2.76 22.89
C HIS A 83 -12.13 -1.38 22.24
N ASN A 84 -13.25 -1.07 21.58
CA ASN A 84 -13.48 0.21 20.87
C ASN A 84 -12.33 0.58 19.91
N ILE A 85 -11.98 -0.37 19.03
CA ILE A 85 -10.85 -0.25 18.11
C ILE A 85 -11.30 0.42 16.80
N ASP A 86 -10.64 1.52 16.42
CA ASP A 86 -10.85 2.20 15.14
C ASP A 86 -9.85 1.71 14.11
N LEU A 87 -10.30 0.84 13.21
CA LEU A 87 -9.47 0.28 12.15
C LEU A 87 -9.30 1.26 10.99
N VAL A 88 -8.06 1.43 10.53
CA VAL A 88 -7.70 2.23 9.34
C VAL A 88 -7.53 1.35 8.09
N ALA A 89 -7.15 0.08 8.29
CA ALA A 89 -6.91 -0.87 7.22
C ALA A 89 -7.52 -2.24 7.55
N ARG A 90 -7.63 -3.09 6.54
CA ARG A 90 -8.10 -4.47 6.74
C ARG A 90 -7.09 -5.22 7.59
N PRO A 91 -7.50 -5.83 8.73
CA PRO A 91 -6.61 -6.60 9.58
C PRO A 91 -6.17 -7.90 8.89
N THR A 92 -5.00 -8.39 9.26
CA THR A 92 -4.53 -9.72 8.88
C THR A 92 -4.87 -10.72 9.98
N LEU A 93 -5.32 -11.92 9.56
CA LEU A 93 -5.64 -13.01 10.47
C LEU A 93 -4.49 -14.01 10.50
N ASP A 94 -4.11 -14.40 11.72
CA ASP A 94 -3.22 -15.53 11.98
C ASP A 94 -3.86 -16.47 13.01
N VAL A 95 -3.63 -17.76 12.90
CA VAL A 95 -4.17 -18.78 13.80
C VAL A 95 -3.04 -19.29 14.69
N LYS A 96 -3.02 -18.83 15.93
CA LYS A 96 -1.98 -19.20 16.91
C LYS A 96 -2.11 -20.65 17.39
N GLU A 97 -3.32 -21.04 17.67
CA GLU A 97 -3.67 -22.39 18.17
C GLU A 97 -5.09 -22.74 17.73
N ALA A 98 -5.29 -23.96 17.28
CA ALA A 98 -6.65 -24.49 17.01
C ALA A 98 -6.69 -25.97 17.31
N ASP A 99 -7.67 -26.38 18.10
CA ASP A 99 -7.92 -27.76 18.48
C ASP A 99 -9.42 -28.07 18.46
N ASP A 100 -9.83 -29.24 18.99
CA ASP A 100 -11.24 -29.66 19.01
C ASP A 100 -12.12 -28.80 19.95
N GLU A 101 -11.54 -28.13 20.93
CA GLU A 101 -12.25 -27.42 21.99
C GLU A 101 -12.24 -25.90 21.80
N LYS A 102 -11.16 -25.34 21.28
CA LYS A 102 -10.95 -23.89 21.11
C LYS A 102 -10.11 -23.55 19.87
N ALA A 103 -10.21 -22.30 19.46
CA ALA A 103 -9.25 -21.67 18.56
C ALA A 103 -8.82 -20.31 19.12
N VAL A 104 -7.56 -19.99 18.96
CA VAL A 104 -6.96 -18.70 19.29
C VAL A 104 -6.59 -17.98 18.02
N LEU A 105 -7.36 -16.95 17.69
CA LEU A 105 -7.20 -16.13 16.50
C LEU A 105 -6.46 -14.85 16.86
N VAL A 106 -5.47 -14.47 16.08
CA VAL A 106 -4.71 -13.24 16.27
C VAL A 106 -4.93 -12.35 15.04
N PHE A 107 -5.51 -11.17 15.28
CA PHE A 107 -5.70 -10.17 14.25
C PHE A 107 -4.66 -9.06 14.43
N THR A 108 -3.83 -8.85 13.44
CA THR A 108 -2.95 -7.69 13.40
C THR A 108 -3.72 -6.53 12.77
N CYS A 109 -3.97 -5.51 13.57
CA CYS A 109 -4.81 -4.36 13.24
C CYS A 109 -3.95 -3.11 13.11
N THR A 110 -4.23 -2.28 12.10
CA THR A 110 -3.71 -0.92 12.01
C THR A 110 -4.79 0.04 12.49
N VAL A 111 -4.46 0.87 13.47
CA VAL A 111 -5.39 1.77 14.15
C VAL A 111 -4.98 3.23 14.02
N LEU A 112 -5.92 4.14 14.23
CA LEU A 112 -5.61 5.56 14.34
C LEU A 112 -4.75 5.80 15.59
N PRO A 113 -3.63 6.56 15.46
CA PRO A 113 -2.83 6.93 16.61
C PRO A 113 -3.59 7.90 17.52
N GLU A 114 -3.47 7.72 18.82
CA GLU A 114 -3.90 8.76 19.75
C GLU A 114 -2.97 9.97 19.65
N VAL A 115 -3.56 11.13 19.34
CA VAL A 115 -2.83 12.39 19.23
C VAL A 115 -2.92 13.15 20.53
N THR A 116 -1.79 13.26 21.23
CA THR A 116 -1.67 14.14 22.39
C THR A 116 -1.16 15.49 21.92
N LEU A 117 -1.99 16.53 22.08
CA LEU A 117 -1.61 17.88 21.73
C LEU A 117 -0.59 18.41 22.75
N GLY A 118 0.54 18.91 22.26
CA GLY A 118 1.49 19.67 23.06
C GLY A 118 0.98 21.10 23.37
N GLU A 119 1.82 21.94 23.90
CA GLU A 119 1.50 23.37 24.10
C GLU A 119 1.46 24.07 22.74
N TYR A 120 0.26 24.32 22.21
CA TYR A 120 0.03 24.95 20.93
C TYR A 120 -0.51 26.39 21.04
N LYS A 121 -0.74 26.87 22.28
CA LYS A 121 -1.22 28.23 22.55
C LYS A 121 -0.09 29.05 23.17
N GLY A 122 -0.02 30.34 22.82
CA GLY A 122 1.00 31.24 23.37
C GLY A 122 2.41 31.03 22.78
N LEU A 123 2.52 30.39 21.62
CA LEU A 123 3.79 30.29 20.92
C LEU A 123 4.25 31.68 20.47
N ASP A 124 5.50 32.04 20.81
CA ASP A 124 6.13 33.31 20.37
C ASP A 124 6.65 33.15 18.94
N ILE A 125 5.71 32.98 18.00
CA ILE A 125 6.02 32.88 16.57
C ILE A 125 5.95 34.28 15.98
N LYS A 126 7.10 34.84 15.57
CA LYS A 126 7.14 36.06 14.81
C LYS A 126 6.79 35.82 13.35
N LYS A 127 5.96 36.70 12.78
CA LYS A 127 5.74 36.73 11.35
C LYS A 127 7.05 37.01 10.64
N ALA A 128 7.41 36.21 9.66
CA ALA A 128 8.53 36.49 8.80
C ALA A 128 8.27 37.77 8.01
N ASP A 129 9.19 38.73 8.12
CA ASP A 129 9.17 39.91 7.26
C ASP A 129 9.64 39.48 5.85
N VAL A 130 8.77 39.69 4.87
CA VAL A 130 9.07 39.41 3.48
C VAL A 130 9.38 40.75 2.81
N GLU A 131 10.65 40.93 2.45
CA GLU A 131 11.06 42.05 1.62
C GLU A 131 11.11 41.59 0.17
N VAL A 132 10.38 42.28 -0.70
CA VAL A 132 10.43 42.08 -2.14
C VAL A 132 11.56 42.91 -2.72
N THR A 133 12.56 42.27 -3.29
CA THR A 133 13.70 42.93 -3.90
C THR A 133 13.43 43.35 -5.35
N GLU A 134 14.22 44.23 -5.91
CA GLU A 134 14.15 44.59 -7.32
C GLU A 134 14.43 43.35 -8.21
N GLU A 135 15.31 42.47 -7.77
CA GLU A 135 15.64 41.22 -8.44
C GLU A 135 14.41 40.27 -8.51
N ASP A 136 13.61 40.20 -7.43
CA ASP A 136 12.38 39.41 -7.43
C ASP A 136 11.37 39.94 -8.47
N VAL A 137 11.28 41.26 -8.58
CA VAL A 137 10.39 41.89 -9.59
C VAL A 137 10.90 41.64 -10.99
N GLU A 138 12.19 41.76 -11.27
CA GLU A 138 12.80 41.48 -12.57
C GLU A 138 12.61 40.01 -12.96
N ASN A 139 12.81 39.07 -12.05
CA ASN A 139 12.59 37.67 -12.27
C ASN A 139 11.12 37.36 -12.62
N GLU A 140 10.14 37.99 -11.95
CA GLU A 140 8.75 37.80 -12.25
C GLU A 140 8.35 38.43 -13.59
N VAL A 141 8.90 39.59 -13.94
CA VAL A 141 8.72 40.23 -15.25
C VAL A 141 9.25 39.28 -16.35
N LYS A 142 10.45 38.74 -16.17
CA LYS A 142 11.03 37.77 -17.11
C LYS A 142 10.14 36.52 -17.27
N ARG A 143 9.65 35.97 -16.17
CA ARG A 143 8.73 34.82 -16.18
C ARG A 143 7.43 35.12 -16.95
N VAL A 144 6.95 36.36 -16.86
CA VAL A 144 5.78 36.79 -17.65
C VAL A 144 6.16 36.91 -19.13
N GLN A 145 7.30 37.48 -19.45
CA GLN A 145 7.80 37.59 -20.84
C GLN A 145 7.95 36.20 -21.47
N ASP A 146 8.53 35.24 -20.78
CA ASP A 146 8.75 33.87 -21.27
C ASP A 146 7.42 33.17 -21.64
N ARG A 147 6.31 33.49 -20.94
CA ARG A 147 4.98 32.96 -21.29
C ARG A 147 4.41 33.46 -22.62
N TYR A 148 4.89 34.60 -23.08
CA TYR A 148 4.46 35.23 -24.34
C TYR A 148 5.54 35.16 -25.42
N ALA A 149 6.64 34.46 -25.14
CA ALA A 149 7.71 34.25 -26.10
C ALA A 149 7.28 33.19 -27.15
N ASP A 150 7.60 33.46 -28.41
CA ASP A 150 7.40 32.55 -29.52
C ASP A 150 8.76 32.05 -30.01
N TRP A 151 8.82 30.79 -30.38
CA TRP A 151 10.01 30.21 -31.02
C TRP A 151 10.16 30.72 -32.44
N VAL A 152 11.35 31.25 -32.78
CA VAL A 152 11.72 31.69 -34.09
C VAL A 152 12.79 30.74 -34.63
N VAL A 153 12.57 30.19 -35.83
CA VAL A 153 13.55 29.30 -36.48
C VAL A 153 14.78 30.10 -36.84
N ARG A 154 15.96 29.62 -36.43
CA ARG A 154 17.25 30.17 -36.87
C ARG A 154 17.53 29.84 -38.32
N GLU A 155 18.40 30.64 -38.98
CA GLU A 155 18.87 30.33 -40.29
C GLU A 155 19.83 29.11 -40.24
N ASP A 156 19.88 28.32 -41.34
CA ASP A 156 20.58 27.02 -41.38
C ASP A 156 22.11 27.12 -41.11
N ASP A 157 22.70 28.31 -41.30
CA ASP A 157 24.14 28.56 -41.09
C ASP A 157 24.49 29.08 -39.68
N ASP A 158 23.50 29.33 -38.84
CA ASP A 158 23.71 29.84 -37.48
C ASP A 158 24.00 28.71 -36.48
N ALA A 159 25.06 28.85 -35.68
CA ALA A 159 25.33 27.94 -34.59
C ALA A 159 24.29 28.07 -33.45
N ALA A 160 23.86 26.96 -32.89
CA ALA A 160 22.97 26.92 -31.74
C ALA A 160 23.63 27.57 -30.53
N GLN A 161 22.84 28.25 -29.70
CA GLN A 161 23.27 28.97 -28.50
C GLN A 161 22.48 28.46 -27.28
N LEU A 162 23.00 28.75 -26.08
CA LEU A 162 22.28 28.48 -24.85
C LEU A 162 20.93 29.21 -24.84
N GLY A 163 19.87 28.52 -24.52
CA GLY A 163 18.49 28.98 -24.57
C GLY A 163 17.77 28.68 -25.88
N ASP A 164 18.46 28.14 -26.91
CA ASP A 164 17.81 27.68 -28.13
C ASP A 164 17.20 26.30 -27.92
N GLN A 165 16.09 26.03 -28.58
CA GLN A 165 15.50 24.72 -28.66
C GLN A 165 16.04 23.97 -29.87
N VAL A 166 16.70 22.85 -29.65
CA VAL A 166 17.18 21.95 -30.73
C VAL A 166 16.38 20.66 -30.71
N VAL A 167 16.19 20.10 -31.91
CA VAL A 167 15.55 18.77 -32.02
C VAL A 167 16.65 17.75 -32.27
N ILE A 168 16.80 16.81 -31.34
CA ILE A 168 17.89 15.83 -31.37
C ILE A 168 17.39 14.40 -31.40
N ASP A 169 18.23 13.55 -32.01
CA ASP A 169 18.16 12.11 -31.82
C ASP A 169 19.35 11.69 -30.96
N PHE A 170 19.10 10.87 -29.94
CA PHE A 170 20.17 10.42 -29.07
C PHE A 170 20.06 8.93 -28.74
N VAL A 171 21.21 8.30 -28.52
CA VAL A 171 21.32 6.91 -28.09
C VAL A 171 22.33 6.83 -26.94
N GLY A 172 21.83 6.54 -25.74
CA GLY A 172 22.65 6.29 -24.55
C GLY A 172 23.13 4.84 -24.51
N THR A 173 24.42 4.65 -24.27
CA THR A 173 25.01 3.34 -24.06
C THR A 173 25.80 3.30 -22.75
N LYS A 174 25.74 2.18 -22.04
CA LYS A 174 26.59 1.90 -20.87
C LYS A 174 27.44 0.67 -21.20
N ASP A 175 28.76 0.82 -21.12
CA ASP A 175 29.72 -0.25 -21.48
C ASP A 175 29.53 -0.77 -22.94
N GLY A 176 29.09 0.11 -23.86
CA GLY A 176 28.84 -0.24 -25.24
C GLY A 176 27.49 -0.92 -25.53
N VAL A 177 26.64 -1.08 -24.53
CA VAL A 177 25.29 -1.67 -24.66
C VAL A 177 24.24 -0.57 -24.44
N ALA A 178 23.30 -0.46 -25.40
CA ALA A 178 22.16 0.45 -25.26
C ALA A 178 21.24 -0.06 -24.14
N PHE A 179 20.69 0.85 -23.33
CA PHE A 179 19.78 0.52 -22.25
C PHE A 179 18.39 1.11 -22.49
N GLU A 180 17.39 0.50 -21.90
CA GLU A 180 16.00 0.92 -22.04
C GLU A 180 15.79 2.32 -21.43
N GLY A 181 15.18 3.23 -22.21
CA GLY A 181 15.00 4.63 -21.81
C GLY A 181 16.19 5.54 -22.13
N GLY A 182 17.31 5.01 -22.65
CA GLY A 182 18.50 5.78 -22.99
C GLY A 182 18.51 6.34 -24.43
N SER A 183 17.47 6.12 -25.24
CA SER A 183 17.41 6.60 -26.63
C SER A 183 16.09 7.34 -26.88
N GLY A 184 16.14 8.34 -27.75
CA GLY A 184 14.98 9.10 -28.19
C GLY A 184 15.22 9.68 -29.60
N GLU A 185 14.15 9.82 -30.36
CA GLU A 185 14.14 10.45 -31.69
C GLU A 185 13.23 11.69 -31.65
N ASN A 186 13.61 12.71 -32.40
CA ASN A 186 12.88 13.98 -32.49
C ASN A 186 12.61 14.63 -31.14
N TYR A 187 13.55 14.54 -30.20
CA TYR A 187 13.40 15.08 -28.87
C TYR A 187 13.72 16.58 -28.86
N PRO A 188 12.77 17.45 -28.46
CA PRO A 188 13.02 18.87 -28.32
C PRO A 188 13.80 19.12 -27.02
N LEU A 189 15.02 19.65 -27.12
CA LEU A 189 15.90 19.99 -26.01
C LEU A 189 16.21 21.48 -26.04
N GLU A 190 15.98 22.16 -24.94
CA GLU A 190 16.46 23.53 -24.71
C GLU A 190 17.88 23.47 -24.15
N LEU A 191 18.82 24.06 -24.87
CA LEU A 191 20.23 24.07 -24.50
C LEU A 191 20.46 24.92 -23.22
N GLY A 192 21.12 24.32 -22.25
CA GLY A 192 21.36 24.94 -20.95
C GLY A 192 20.24 24.75 -19.93
N SER A 193 19.21 23.97 -20.27
CA SER A 193 18.13 23.62 -19.33
C SER A 193 18.58 22.70 -18.19
N GLY A 194 19.69 21.97 -18.36
CA GLY A 194 20.15 20.96 -17.41
C GLY A 194 19.31 19.69 -17.40
N SER A 195 18.50 19.46 -18.43
CA SER A 195 17.62 18.30 -18.55
C SER A 195 18.37 17.02 -18.91
N PHE A 196 19.55 17.15 -19.50
CA PHE A 196 20.43 16.06 -19.85
C PHE A 196 21.60 15.91 -18.89
N ILE A 197 22.45 14.91 -19.15
CA ILE A 197 23.63 14.67 -18.33
C ILE A 197 24.59 15.85 -18.39
N PRO A 198 25.30 16.18 -17.28
CA PRO A 198 26.26 17.27 -17.26
C PRO A 198 27.30 17.17 -18.41
N GLY A 199 27.53 18.29 -19.10
CA GLY A 199 28.45 18.37 -20.23
C GLY A 199 27.87 17.96 -21.58
N PHE A 200 26.55 17.76 -21.68
CA PHE A 200 25.87 17.46 -22.94
C PHE A 200 25.30 18.70 -23.62
N GLU A 201 24.85 19.66 -22.82
CA GLU A 201 24.20 20.89 -23.29
C GLU A 201 25.14 22.11 -23.33
N ASP A 202 26.43 21.93 -22.96
CA ASP A 202 27.45 22.99 -22.89
C ASP A 202 28.10 23.30 -24.25
#